data_12aa5375a586985d1df9616d49ad3c58
#
_entry.id   12aa5375a586985d1df9616d49ad3c58
#
_cell.length_a   1.000
_cell.length_b   1.000
_cell.length_c   1.000
_cell.angle_alpha   90.00
_cell.angle_beta   90.00
_cell.angle_gamma   90.00
#
_symmetry.space_group_name_H-M   'P 1'
#
loop_
_entity.id
_entity.type
_entity.pdbx_description
1 polymer ?
#
loop_
_entity_poly.entity_id
_entity_poly.type
_entity_poly.pdbx_seq_one_letter_code
_entity_poly.pdbx_strand_id
1 'polypeptide(L)'
;MENAYQINDGLHETASCGNAAAYDRKRGLIFAEYMTGEQCMYGESTGAIVLCVFPPAQPWNIKRILIDRIPNASRGFLCNAIYMIGDARVRIVYQKDRGEGVGTYYKDYDFLTDTLSEKGTFLLHTSFGDVNCDNGNYARCLETFGYVSPSECSPLINKVTEYDGELYTAITLDGPGYPMLCRIKENVLYPFAVVPVVGRYEFRYYRDKDGIYGLQRSAIDDSETQKITYFVSRDEGKTWEQTLFADGIHSRPDILPYYGKPLIIYNYRSDQSHENFPPMHHYRNSVKFVYDGKVVKDIFSKYGIVEHETVDICGDLYMIYSDTAQALMYQNNACWKERGLEVENGKEKSNWVKLGYIKV
;
A
#
# COMPACT_ATOMS: atom_id res chain seq x y z
N MET A 1 5.07 -9.89 -17.27
CA MET A 1 5.00 -10.93 -16.23
C MET A 1 4.52 -12.21 -16.90
N GLU A 2 5.37 -13.19 -16.88
CA GLU A 2 4.99 -14.54 -17.31
C GLU A 2 4.10 -15.13 -16.20
N ASN A 3 2.94 -15.67 -16.56
CA ASN A 3 2.02 -16.33 -15.64
C ASN A 3 1.34 -15.45 -14.57
N ALA A 4 0.81 -14.29 -14.94
CA ALA A 4 -0.05 -13.53 -14.06
C ALA A 4 -1.43 -14.19 -13.95
N TYR A 5 -1.93 -14.32 -12.72
CA TYR A 5 -3.24 -14.90 -12.41
C TYR A 5 -4.17 -13.86 -11.79
N GLN A 6 -5.41 -13.78 -12.27
CA GLN A 6 -6.42 -12.88 -11.74
C GLN A 6 -6.98 -13.41 -10.41
N ILE A 7 -6.96 -12.59 -9.36
CA ILE A 7 -7.44 -12.98 -8.03
C ILE A 7 -8.79 -12.37 -7.64
N ASN A 8 -9.19 -11.23 -8.19
CA ASN A 8 -10.56 -10.74 -8.05
C ASN A 8 -11.52 -11.49 -8.96
N ASP A 9 -12.82 -11.45 -8.71
CA ASP A 9 -13.79 -12.21 -9.52
C ASP A 9 -14.11 -11.56 -10.87
N GLY A 10 -13.86 -10.26 -11.01
CA GLY A 10 -14.00 -9.53 -12.27
C GLY A 10 -15.42 -9.37 -12.82
N LEU A 11 -16.41 -9.96 -12.17
CA LEU A 11 -17.76 -10.05 -12.73
C LEU A 11 -18.72 -8.96 -12.21
N HIS A 12 -18.50 -8.48 -10.98
CA HIS A 12 -19.47 -7.61 -10.28
C HIS A 12 -18.86 -6.28 -9.84
N GLU A 13 -17.64 -5.99 -10.27
CA GLU A 13 -16.84 -4.92 -9.72
C GLU A 13 -16.48 -3.91 -10.78
N THR A 14 -16.90 -2.67 -10.58
CA THR A 14 -16.59 -1.56 -11.49
C THR A 14 -15.14 -1.09 -11.38
N ALA A 15 -14.52 -1.28 -10.21
CA ALA A 15 -13.12 -1.00 -9.96
C ALA A 15 -12.61 -1.90 -8.84
N SER A 16 -11.42 -2.46 -8.99
CA SER A 16 -10.74 -3.23 -7.96
C SER A 16 -9.30 -2.80 -7.85
N CYS A 17 -8.79 -2.73 -6.64
CA CYS A 17 -7.42 -2.36 -6.36
C CYS A 17 -6.87 -3.25 -5.25
N GLY A 18 -5.71 -3.83 -5.45
CA GLY A 18 -5.02 -4.65 -4.45
C GLY A 18 -3.82 -3.91 -3.89
N ASN A 19 -3.80 -3.68 -2.58
CA ASN A 19 -2.83 -2.81 -1.94
C ASN A 19 -2.02 -3.47 -0.84
N ALA A 20 -2.44 -4.64 -0.37
CA ALA A 20 -1.76 -5.29 0.74
C ALA A 20 -1.77 -6.81 0.59
N ALA A 21 -0.70 -7.43 1.05
CA ALA A 21 -0.57 -8.87 1.10
C ALA A 21 0.35 -9.32 2.22
N ALA A 22 0.15 -10.57 2.66
CA ALA A 22 1.01 -11.28 3.58
C ALA A 22 1.18 -12.73 3.16
N TYR A 23 2.23 -13.37 3.63
CA TYR A 23 2.49 -14.79 3.39
C TYR A 23 2.65 -15.55 4.70
N ASP A 24 1.83 -16.57 4.90
CA ASP A 24 2.01 -17.54 5.97
C ASP A 24 3.01 -18.63 5.54
N ARG A 25 4.23 -18.51 6.01
CA ARG A 25 5.31 -19.48 5.70
C ARG A 25 5.02 -20.89 6.22
N LYS A 26 4.27 -21.01 7.33
CA LYS A 26 3.96 -22.29 7.97
C LYS A 26 3.01 -23.14 7.13
N ARG A 27 2.05 -22.50 6.44
CA ARG A 27 1.02 -23.18 5.66
C ARG A 27 1.14 -22.98 4.15
N GLY A 28 2.06 -22.12 3.73
CA GLY A 28 2.22 -21.80 2.32
C GLY A 28 1.02 -21.07 1.72
N LEU A 29 0.43 -20.12 2.47
CA LEU A 29 -0.75 -19.37 2.03
C LEU A 29 -0.43 -17.90 1.82
N ILE A 30 -0.90 -17.34 0.71
CA ILE A 30 -0.96 -15.90 0.49
C ILE A 30 -2.30 -15.39 1.00
N PHE A 31 -2.25 -14.29 1.73
CA PHE A 31 -3.36 -13.44 2.09
C PHE A 31 -3.20 -12.14 1.30
N ALA A 32 -4.15 -11.84 0.43
CA ALA A 32 -4.16 -10.64 -0.38
C ALA A 32 -5.52 -9.99 -0.32
N GLU A 33 -5.60 -8.69 -0.38
CA GLU A 33 -6.87 -8.02 -0.45
C GLU A 33 -7.10 -7.38 -1.81
N TYR A 34 -8.36 -7.17 -2.12
CA TYR A 34 -8.77 -6.19 -3.09
C TYR A 34 -9.97 -5.38 -2.58
N MET A 35 -10.02 -4.15 -3.00
CA MET A 35 -11.12 -3.25 -2.74
C MET A 35 -11.96 -3.11 -3.99
N THR A 36 -13.29 -3.06 -3.81
CA THR A 36 -14.25 -2.84 -4.88
C THR A 36 -14.88 -1.46 -4.74
N GLY A 37 -15.49 -0.99 -5.82
CA GLY A 37 -16.14 0.30 -5.89
C GLY A 37 -15.23 1.40 -6.44
N GLU A 38 -15.73 2.61 -6.52
CA GLU A 38 -14.95 3.77 -6.97
C GLU A 38 -13.93 4.16 -5.91
N GLN A 39 -12.79 3.53 -5.99
CA GLN A 39 -11.68 3.84 -5.13
C GLN A 39 -11.18 5.25 -5.38
N CYS A 40 -10.89 5.97 -4.34
CA CYS A 40 -10.16 7.23 -4.36
C CYS A 40 -10.87 8.42 -5.00
N MET A 41 -11.94 8.23 -5.72
CA MET A 41 -12.53 9.28 -6.52
C MET A 41 -13.98 9.46 -6.16
N TYR A 42 -14.32 10.60 -5.78
CA TYR A 42 -15.57 11.31 -5.64
C TYR A 42 -16.75 10.66 -6.37
N GLY A 43 -17.59 9.91 -5.68
CA GLY A 43 -18.82 9.35 -6.23
C GLY A 43 -19.61 8.55 -5.21
N GLU A 44 -20.91 8.43 -5.40
CA GLU A 44 -21.78 7.56 -4.65
C GLU A 44 -21.53 6.11 -5.08
N SER A 45 -20.66 5.39 -4.41
CA SER A 45 -20.42 3.98 -4.73
C SER A 45 -20.49 3.08 -3.49
N THR A 46 -20.99 1.88 -3.71
CA THR A 46 -20.87 0.82 -2.72
C THR A 46 -19.49 0.21 -2.81
N GLY A 47 -18.70 0.34 -1.76
CA GLY A 47 -17.38 -0.27 -1.67
C GLY A 47 -17.37 -1.52 -0.80
N ALA A 48 -16.43 -2.42 -1.06
CA ALA A 48 -16.14 -3.57 -0.21
C ALA A 48 -14.65 -3.84 -0.15
N ILE A 49 -14.18 -4.40 0.98
CA ILE A 49 -12.87 -5.02 1.09
C ILE A 49 -13.07 -6.53 1.11
N VAL A 50 -12.36 -7.23 0.25
CA VAL A 50 -12.37 -8.68 0.15
C VAL A 50 -10.97 -9.22 0.38
N LEU A 51 -10.85 -10.12 1.34
CA LEU A 51 -9.63 -10.89 1.56
C LEU A 51 -9.65 -12.15 0.71
N CYS A 52 -8.58 -12.38 -0.05
CA CYS A 52 -8.32 -13.59 -0.79
C CYS A 52 -7.29 -14.44 -0.05
N VAL A 53 -7.58 -15.73 0.11
CA VAL A 53 -6.67 -16.70 0.73
C VAL A 53 -6.43 -17.82 -0.26
N PHE A 54 -5.18 -18.07 -0.64
CA PHE A 54 -4.83 -19.09 -1.63
C PHE A 54 -3.36 -19.53 -1.53
N PRO A 55 -3.03 -20.77 -1.92
CA PRO A 55 -1.64 -21.18 -2.07
C PRO A 55 -1.05 -20.60 -3.38
N PRO A 56 0.20 -20.09 -3.36
CA PRO A 56 0.82 -19.49 -4.55
C PRO A 56 0.97 -20.49 -5.73
N ALA A 57 1.13 -21.78 -5.44
CA ALA A 57 1.20 -22.81 -6.44
C ALA A 57 -0.15 -23.15 -7.09
N GLN A 58 -1.26 -22.71 -6.49
CA GLN A 58 -2.62 -22.95 -6.98
C GLN A 58 -3.46 -21.65 -6.85
N PRO A 59 -3.08 -20.58 -7.56
CA PRO A 59 -3.73 -19.27 -7.43
C PRO A 59 -5.18 -19.24 -7.90
N TRP A 60 -5.68 -20.30 -8.52
CA TRP A 60 -7.10 -20.50 -8.86
C TRP A 60 -7.94 -21.06 -7.72
N ASN A 61 -7.32 -21.61 -6.66
CA ASN A 61 -8.00 -22.14 -5.49
C ASN A 61 -8.15 -21.03 -4.42
N ILE A 62 -8.96 -20.04 -4.74
CA ILE A 62 -9.11 -18.83 -3.92
C ILE A 62 -10.32 -18.94 -3.02
N LYS A 63 -10.12 -18.79 -1.72
CA LYS A 63 -11.19 -18.47 -0.77
C LYS A 63 -11.30 -16.95 -0.66
N ARG A 64 -12.52 -16.42 -0.83
CA ARG A 64 -12.83 -14.99 -0.70
C ARG A 64 -13.68 -14.72 0.53
N ILE A 65 -13.27 -13.75 1.34
CA ILE A 65 -13.92 -13.37 2.59
C ILE A 65 -14.22 -11.88 2.53
N LEU A 66 -15.50 -11.53 2.70
CA LEU A 66 -15.93 -10.15 2.82
C LEU A 66 -15.49 -9.60 4.19
N ILE A 67 -14.61 -8.61 4.19
CA ILE A 67 -14.09 -8.00 5.42
C ILE A 67 -15.00 -6.88 5.89
N ASP A 68 -15.32 -5.94 5.02
CA ASP A 68 -16.21 -4.82 5.34
C ASP A 68 -16.90 -4.30 4.08
N ARG A 69 -17.96 -3.55 4.27
CA ARG A 69 -18.74 -2.93 3.20
C ARG A 69 -19.16 -1.52 3.56
N ILE A 70 -19.12 -0.61 2.60
CA ILE A 70 -19.65 0.75 2.74
C ILE A 70 -20.83 0.90 1.77
N PRO A 71 -22.04 1.06 2.26
CA PRO A 71 -23.16 1.49 1.42
C PRO A 71 -23.03 3.00 1.16
N ASN A 72 -23.13 3.43 -0.09
CA ASN A 72 -23.17 4.85 -0.48
C ASN A 72 -21.96 5.68 0.00
N ALA A 73 -20.75 5.16 -0.11
CA ALA A 73 -19.57 5.87 0.32
C ALA A 73 -19.19 7.01 -0.63
N SER A 74 -18.99 8.19 -0.08
CA SER A 74 -18.45 9.34 -0.82
C SER A 74 -16.96 9.19 -1.13
N ARG A 75 -16.25 8.34 -0.38
CA ARG A 75 -14.83 8.06 -0.53
C ARG A 75 -14.57 6.62 -0.09
N GLY A 76 -14.23 5.74 -0.97
CA GLY A 76 -14.05 4.32 -0.74
C GLY A 76 -13.11 3.91 0.40
N PHE A 77 -12.78 2.64 0.44
CA PHE A 77 -11.80 2.09 1.36
C PHE A 77 -10.35 2.40 0.93
N LEU A 78 -9.45 2.37 1.89
CA LEU A 78 -8.02 2.24 1.66
C LEU A 78 -7.50 1.11 2.56
N CYS A 79 -7.06 0.00 2.00
CA CYS A 79 -6.34 -1.03 2.73
C CYS A 79 -4.84 -0.77 2.66
N ASN A 80 -4.17 -0.76 3.80
CA ASN A 80 -2.77 -0.39 3.89
C ASN A 80 -1.86 -1.52 4.32
N ALA A 81 -2.39 -2.50 5.08
CA ALA A 81 -1.60 -3.59 5.57
C ALA A 81 -2.42 -4.86 5.78
N ILE A 82 -1.76 -5.98 5.54
CA ILE A 82 -2.16 -7.31 6.01
C ILE A 82 -0.95 -7.93 6.68
N TYR A 83 -1.13 -8.54 7.84
CA TYR A 83 -0.04 -9.22 8.53
C TYR A 83 -0.53 -10.33 9.46
N MET A 84 0.33 -11.30 9.70
CA MET A 84 0.05 -12.41 10.60
C MET A 84 0.06 -11.95 12.06
N ILE A 85 -0.90 -12.42 12.86
CA ILE A 85 -0.94 -12.27 14.31
C ILE A 85 -1.05 -13.65 14.96
N GLY A 86 0.04 -14.10 15.53
CA GLY A 86 0.13 -15.47 16.05
C GLY A 86 0.02 -16.53 14.95
N ASP A 87 -0.41 -17.72 15.30
CA ASP A 87 -0.30 -18.92 14.45
C ASP A 87 -1.44 -19.11 13.45
N ALA A 88 -2.59 -18.46 13.67
CA ALA A 88 -3.81 -18.80 12.93
C ALA A 88 -4.63 -17.59 12.47
N ARG A 89 -4.15 -16.41 12.75
CA ARG A 89 -4.90 -15.19 12.45
C ARG A 89 -4.12 -14.25 11.58
N VAL A 90 -4.83 -13.59 10.69
CA VAL A 90 -4.32 -12.49 9.88
C VAL A 90 -5.11 -11.23 10.20
N ARG A 91 -4.42 -10.13 10.40
CA ARG A 91 -5.01 -8.81 10.60
C ARG A 91 -5.05 -8.04 9.30
N ILE A 92 -6.21 -7.53 8.97
CA ILE A 92 -6.47 -6.67 7.83
C ILE A 92 -6.67 -5.25 8.34
N VAL A 93 -5.80 -4.32 7.93
CA VAL A 93 -5.77 -2.92 8.36
C VAL A 93 -6.28 -2.04 7.25
N TYR A 94 -7.30 -1.25 7.51
CA TYR A 94 -7.95 -0.44 6.50
C TYR A 94 -8.49 0.87 7.07
N GLN A 95 -8.62 1.86 6.21
CA GLN A 95 -9.37 3.07 6.46
C GLN A 95 -10.73 2.97 5.75
N LYS A 96 -11.78 3.36 6.43
CA LYS A 96 -13.14 3.42 5.92
C LYS A 96 -13.58 4.87 5.89
N ASP A 97 -14.21 5.26 4.80
CA ASP A 97 -14.83 6.59 4.66
C ASP A 97 -13.81 7.74 4.79
N ARG A 98 -12.87 7.77 3.87
CA ARG A 98 -11.78 8.74 3.82
C ARG A 98 -12.30 10.18 3.87
N GLY A 99 -11.93 10.93 4.88
CA GLY A 99 -12.11 12.38 4.97
C GLY A 99 -13.05 12.86 6.07
N GLU A 100 -13.67 11.99 6.86
CA GLU A 100 -14.55 12.38 7.97
C GLU A 100 -13.96 12.04 9.35
N GLY A 101 -12.69 12.37 9.59
CA GLY A 101 -12.06 12.22 10.90
C GLY A 101 -11.90 10.78 11.38
N VAL A 102 -12.09 9.82 10.53
CA VAL A 102 -12.10 8.40 10.85
C VAL A 102 -10.70 7.85 10.82
N GLY A 103 -10.27 7.25 11.91
CA GLY A 103 -8.98 6.60 12.03
C GLY A 103 -8.87 5.30 11.22
N THR A 104 -7.73 4.68 11.36
CA THR A 104 -7.46 3.35 10.82
C THR A 104 -8.12 2.29 11.67
N TYR A 105 -8.81 1.36 11.03
CA TYR A 105 -9.45 0.20 11.63
C TYR A 105 -8.72 -1.08 11.29
N TYR A 106 -9.02 -2.15 12.04
CA TYR A 106 -8.64 -3.50 11.67
C TYR A 106 -9.76 -4.49 11.94
N LYS A 107 -9.68 -5.64 11.26
CA LYS A 107 -10.37 -6.89 11.60
C LYS A 107 -9.39 -8.04 11.55
N ASP A 108 -9.59 -9.01 12.42
CA ASP A 108 -8.78 -10.21 12.48
C ASP A 108 -9.58 -11.37 11.91
N TYR A 109 -9.02 -12.07 10.94
CA TYR A 109 -9.57 -13.27 10.38
C TYR A 109 -8.82 -14.48 10.91
N ASP A 110 -9.53 -15.36 11.64
CA ASP A 110 -9.02 -16.65 12.06
C ASP A 110 -9.34 -17.69 10.99
N PHE A 111 -8.30 -18.15 10.30
CA PHE A 111 -8.48 -19.05 9.17
C PHE A 111 -8.57 -20.54 9.56
N LEU A 112 -8.40 -20.90 10.84
CA LEU A 112 -8.67 -22.24 11.34
C LEU A 112 -10.14 -22.42 11.71
N THR A 113 -10.73 -21.40 12.31
CA THR A 113 -12.13 -21.41 12.71
C THR A 113 -13.07 -20.77 11.68
N ASP A 114 -12.51 -20.15 10.65
CA ASP A 114 -13.24 -19.40 9.62
C ASP A 114 -14.10 -18.28 10.21
N THR A 115 -13.53 -17.52 11.13
CA THR A 115 -14.25 -16.46 11.84
C THR A 115 -13.57 -15.11 11.66
N LEU A 116 -14.38 -14.06 11.54
CA LEU A 116 -13.95 -12.68 11.46
C LEU A 116 -14.28 -11.98 12.78
N SER A 117 -13.32 -11.22 13.32
CA SER A 117 -13.53 -10.44 14.54
C SER A 117 -14.45 -9.24 14.31
N GLU A 118 -14.91 -8.66 15.40
CA GLU A 118 -15.44 -7.30 15.40
C GLU A 118 -14.36 -6.31 14.98
N LYS A 119 -14.78 -5.14 14.53
CA LYS A 119 -13.90 -4.05 14.11
C LYS A 119 -13.18 -3.46 15.33
N GLY A 120 -11.85 -3.41 15.26
CA GLY A 120 -10.98 -2.78 16.26
C GLY A 120 -10.32 -1.51 15.74
N THR A 121 -9.75 -0.73 16.67
CA THR A 121 -8.95 0.48 16.40
C THR A 121 -7.57 0.36 17.03
N PHE A 122 -6.61 1.11 16.50
CA PHE A 122 -5.27 1.18 17.08
C PHE A 122 -5.19 2.27 18.15
N LEU A 123 -4.35 2.00 19.14
CA LEU A 123 -3.96 2.96 20.15
C LEU A 123 -2.53 3.46 19.89
N LEU A 124 -2.26 4.68 20.26
CA LEU A 124 -0.93 5.30 20.22
C LEU A 124 -0.41 5.41 21.65
N HIS A 125 0.75 4.81 21.91
CA HIS A 125 1.44 4.94 23.20
C HIS A 125 2.10 6.30 23.31
N THR A 126 1.82 7.01 24.39
CA THR A 126 2.35 8.35 24.68
C THR A 126 2.87 8.42 26.11
N SER A 127 3.52 9.50 26.48
CA SER A 127 4.00 9.74 27.84
C SER A 127 2.87 9.84 28.88
N PHE A 128 1.63 10.03 28.46
CA PHE A 128 0.43 10.11 29.31
C PHE A 128 -0.51 8.90 29.18
N GLY A 129 -0.05 7.80 28.55
CA GLY A 129 -0.78 6.54 28.40
C GLY A 129 -1.14 6.21 26.95
N ASP A 130 -1.92 5.15 26.79
CA ASP A 130 -2.39 4.68 25.51
C ASP A 130 -3.68 5.43 25.12
N VAL A 131 -3.63 6.13 24.00
CA VAL A 131 -4.72 6.98 23.49
C VAL A 131 -5.13 6.54 22.09
N ASN A 132 -6.29 6.93 21.61
CA ASN A 132 -6.69 6.65 20.23
C ASN A 132 -5.66 7.18 19.23
N CYS A 133 -5.39 6.40 18.19
CA CYS A 133 -4.53 6.85 17.09
C CYS A 133 -5.35 7.75 16.15
N ASP A 134 -5.63 8.96 16.61
CA ASP A 134 -6.28 10.03 15.87
C ASP A 134 -5.29 11.15 15.51
N ASN A 135 -5.73 12.11 14.73
CA ASN A 135 -4.88 13.21 14.27
C ASN A 135 -4.33 14.03 15.43
N GLY A 136 -5.16 14.39 16.42
CA GLY A 136 -4.73 15.21 17.55
C GLY A 136 -3.66 14.54 18.40
N ASN A 137 -3.80 13.23 18.64
CA ASN A 137 -2.81 12.47 19.40
C ASN A 137 -1.56 12.18 18.57
N TYR A 138 -1.69 11.95 17.26
CA TYR A 138 -0.55 11.86 16.34
C TYR A 138 0.26 13.17 16.36
N ALA A 139 -0.40 14.34 16.24
CA ALA A 139 0.27 15.63 16.26
C ALA A 139 1.02 15.89 17.58
N ARG A 140 0.39 15.61 18.72
CA ARG A 140 1.04 15.72 20.04
C ARG A 140 2.23 14.78 20.19
N CYS A 141 2.10 13.56 19.68
CA CYS A 141 3.20 12.62 19.71
C CYS A 141 4.36 13.10 18.83
N LEU A 142 4.06 13.63 17.64
CA LEU A 142 5.04 14.16 16.71
C LEU A 142 5.83 15.34 17.34
N GLU A 143 5.17 16.19 18.13
CA GLU A 143 5.81 17.29 18.88
C GLU A 143 6.87 16.79 19.86
N THR A 144 6.70 15.59 20.45
CA THR A 144 7.72 15.02 21.35
C THR A 144 9.02 14.66 20.62
N PHE A 145 8.97 14.50 19.30
CA PHE A 145 10.12 14.32 18.43
C PHE A 145 10.64 15.63 17.81
N GLY A 146 10.04 16.79 18.16
CA GLY A 146 10.44 18.09 17.67
C GLY A 146 9.83 18.50 16.32
N TYR A 147 8.77 17.83 15.87
CA TYR A 147 8.10 18.14 14.60
C TYR A 147 6.68 18.65 14.83
N VAL A 148 6.20 19.47 13.89
CA VAL A 148 4.83 19.98 13.86
C VAL A 148 4.07 19.27 12.75
N SER A 149 2.86 18.78 13.03
CA SER A 149 2.03 18.13 12.01
C SER A 149 1.67 19.10 10.89
N PRO A 150 1.94 18.75 9.62
CA PRO A 150 1.70 19.66 8.50
C PRO A 150 0.24 19.65 8.01
N SER A 151 -0.59 18.76 8.51
CA SER A 151 -2.01 18.64 8.12
C SER A 151 -2.88 18.04 9.22
N GLU A 152 -4.18 18.20 9.08
CA GLU A 152 -5.21 17.64 9.97
C GLU A 152 -5.82 16.33 9.45
N CYS A 153 -5.18 15.68 8.49
CA CYS A 153 -5.66 14.44 7.92
C CYS A 153 -5.56 13.27 8.90
N SER A 154 -6.39 12.26 8.71
CA SER A 154 -6.42 11.08 9.58
C SER A 154 -5.13 10.26 9.48
N PRO A 155 -4.62 9.72 10.62
CA PRO A 155 -3.49 8.82 10.62
C PRO A 155 -3.79 7.51 9.89
N LEU A 156 -2.80 7.03 9.15
CA LEU A 156 -2.81 5.77 8.42
C LEU A 156 -1.67 4.88 8.90
N ILE A 157 -1.99 3.61 9.14
CA ILE A 157 -0.98 2.58 9.40
C ILE A 157 -0.58 1.96 8.06
N ASN A 158 0.71 1.95 7.80
CA ASN A 158 1.27 1.41 6.57
C ASN A 158 1.62 -0.08 6.69
N LYS A 159 2.30 -0.63 5.66
CA LYS A 159 2.80 -2.00 5.64
C LYS A 159 3.44 -2.36 6.97
N VAL A 160 3.10 -3.55 7.46
CA VAL A 160 3.71 -4.12 8.66
C VAL A 160 4.83 -5.07 8.26
N THR A 161 5.97 -4.92 8.88
CA THR A 161 7.15 -5.78 8.70
C THR A 161 7.53 -6.43 10.03
N GLU A 162 8.18 -7.56 9.97
CA GLU A 162 8.66 -8.27 11.14
C GLU A 162 10.20 -8.26 11.20
N TYR A 163 10.73 -8.01 12.38
CA TYR A 163 12.15 -8.12 12.66
C TYR A 163 12.36 -8.59 14.10
N ASP A 164 13.15 -9.64 14.28
CA ASP A 164 13.47 -10.23 15.59
C ASP A 164 12.22 -10.58 16.43
N GLY A 165 11.20 -11.11 15.76
CA GLY A 165 9.93 -11.51 16.39
C GLY A 165 9.03 -10.34 16.81
N GLU A 166 9.39 -9.11 16.49
CA GLU A 166 8.58 -7.92 16.73
C GLU A 166 8.01 -7.33 15.44
N LEU A 167 6.81 -6.75 15.52
CA LEU A 167 6.14 -6.14 14.39
C LEU A 167 6.36 -4.63 14.36
N TYR A 168 6.59 -4.09 13.19
CA TYR A 168 6.90 -2.69 12.94
C TYR A 168 6.04 -2.12 11.82
N THR A 169 5.65 -0.85 11.95
CA THR A 169 4.90 -0.10 10.94
C THR A 169 5.27 1.37 10.99
N ALA A 170 4.84 2.12 9.98
CA ALA A 170 4.84 3.58 10.01
C ALA A 170 3.40 4.12 10.11
N ILE A 171 3.21 5.14 10.92
CA ILE A 171 2.04 6.00 10.87
C ILE A 171 2.34 7.15 9.92
N THR A 172 1.47 7.39 8.97
CA THR A 172 1.48 8.58 8.09
C THR A 172 0.11 9.24 8.13
N LEU A 173 -0.06 10.36 7.46
CA LEU A 173 -1.37 11.00 7.33
C LEU A 173 -1.98 10.73 5.96
N ASP A 174 -3.30 10.72 5.84
CA ASP A 174 -4.04 10.67 4.55
C ASP A 174 -3.90 12.01 3.77
N GLY A 175 -2.75 12.61 3.87
CA GLY A 175 -2.31 13.86 3.29
C GLY A 175 -0.82 14.04 3.54
N PRO A 176 -0.29 15.25 3.43
CA PRO A 176 1.08 15.55 3.80
C PRO A 176 1.34 15.25 5.27
N GLY A 177 2.41 14.50 5.57
CA GLY A 177 2.77 14.12 6.94
C GLY A 177 4.20 13.62 7.06
N TYR A 178 4.73 13.63 8.28
CA TYR A 178 6.00 12.98 8.60
C TYR A 178 5.73 11.50 8.91
N PRO A 179 6.41 10.53 8.29
CA PRO A 179 6.27 9.14 8.71
C PRO A 179 6.81 8.95 10.14
N MET A 180 5.97 8.48 11.04
CA MET A 180 6.34 8.13 12.41
C MET A 180 6.49 6.61 12.50
N LEU A 181 7.68 6.12 12.82
CA LEU A 181 7.97 4.70 12.90
C LEU A 181 7.58 4.15 14.27
N CYS A 182 6.85 3.05 14.26
CA CYS A 182 6.30 2.43 15.45
C CYS A 182 6.60 0.93 15.51
N ARG A 183 6.79 0.43 16.71
CA ARG A 183 6.64 -0.98 17.03
C ARG A 183 5.18 -1.26 17.39
N ILE A 184 4.67 -2.43 17.02
CA ILE A 184 3.31 -2.86 17.33
C ILE A 184 3.35 -3.92 18.44
N LYS A 185 2.53 -3.74 19.47
CA LYS A 185 2.18 -4.79 20.43
C LYS A 185 0.67 -4.88 20.51
N GLU A 186 0.11 -5.99 20.12
CA GLU A 186 -1.35 -6.18 19.99
C GLU A 186 -1.99 -5.15 19.05
N ASN A 187 -2.63 -4.13 19.60
CA ASN A 187 -3.19 -3.01 18.85
C ASN A 187 -2.61 -1.65 19.31
N VAL A 188 -1.52 -1.66 20.06
CA VAL A 188 -0.86 -0.44 20.53
C VAL A 188 0.40 -0.18 19.70
N LEU A 189 0.52 1.05 19.22
CA LEU A 189 1.63 1.58 18.43
C LEU A 189 2.60 2.33 19.35
N TYR A 190 3.85 1.89 19.40
CA TYR A 190 4.92 2.48 20.21
C TYR A 190 5.87 3.26 19.31
N PRO A 191 5.73 4.59 19.19
CA PRO A 191 6.61 5.42 18.38
C PRO A 191 8.05 5.39 18.88
N PHE A 192 9.02 5.34 17.95
CA PHE A 192 10.44 5.35 18.31
C PHE A 192 11.29 6.27 17.44
N ALA A 193 10.84 6.64 16.23
CA ALA A 193 11.56 7.53 15.34
C ALA A 193 10.60 8.26 14.39
N VAL A 194 11.07 9.36 13.80
CA VAL A 194 10.37 10.10 12.76
C VAL A 194 11.29 10.28 11.57
N VAL A 195 10.77 10.06 10.36
CA VAL A 195 11.50 10.37 9.12
C VAL A 195 11.38 11.88 8.86
N PRO A 196 12.49 12.63 8.73
CA PRO A 196 12.49 14.10 8.78
C PRO A 196 12.06 14.79 7.49
N VAL A 197 11.19 14.14 6.69
CA VAL A 197 10.70 14.68 5.42
C VAL A 197 9.20 14.47 5.31
N VAL A 198 8.50 15.54 4.97
CA VAL A 198 7.07 15.47 4.69
C VAL A 198 6.83 14.72 3.39
N GLY A 199 6.00 13.69 3.46
CA GLY A 199 5.57 12.90 2.31
C GLY A 199 4.07 12.66 2.32
N ARG A 200 3.57 11.95 1.32
CA ARG A 200 2.21 11.44 1.33
C ARG A 200 2.12 10.13 2.12
N TYR A 201 0.91 9.65 2.35
CA TYR A 201 0.59 8.46 3.14
C TYR A 201 1.30 7.18 2.69
N GLU A 202 1.84 7.09 1.50
CA GLU A 202 2.50 5.90 0.98
C GLU A 202 3.98 5.88 1.35
N PHE A 203 4.25 5.46 2.57
CA PHE A 203 5.57 5.19 3.09
C PHE A 203 5.71 3.70 3.35
N ARG A 204 6.81 3.11 2.90
CA ARG A 204 7.16 1.71 3.11
C ARG A 204 8.53 1.61 3.73
N TYR A 205 8.69 0.75 4.73
CA TYR A 205 9.99 0.48 5.31
C TYR A 205 10.10 -0.94 5.85
N TYR A 206 11.30 -1.36 6.04
CA TYR A 206 11.66 -2.47 6.90
C TYR A 206 12.90 -2.12 7.71
N ARG A 207 13.16 -2.92 8.74
CA ARG A 207 14.41 -2.86 9.51
C ARG A 207 15.08 -4.23 9.55
N ASP A 208 16.39 -4.23 9.69
CA ASP A 208 17.21 -5.39 9.99
C ASP A 208 18.30 -5.03 10.99
N LYS A 209 19.30 -5.93 11.17
CA LYS A 209 20.44 -5.70 12.06
C LYS A 209 21.33 -4.53 11.64
N ASP A 210 21.31 -4.14 10.38
CA ASP A 210 22.19 -3.13 9.78
C ASP A 210 21.52 -1.75 9.69
N GLY A 211 20.20 -1.65 9.91
CA GLY A 211 19.52 -0.37 9.93
C GLY A 211 18.03 -0.39 9.60
N ILE A 212 17.52 0.79 9.34
CA ILE A 212 16.16 1.05 8.89
C ILE A 212 16.22 1.59 7.46
N TYR A 213 15.42 1.03 6.58
CA TYR A 213 15.38 1.34 5.15
C TYR A 213 13.96 1.70 4.74
N GLY A 214 13.75 2.89 4.20
CA GLY A 214 12.42 3.36 3.85
C GLY A 214 12.33 3.97 2.47
N LEU A 215 11.14 3.90 1.88
CA LEU A 215 10.77 4.57 0.64
C LEU A 215 9.53 5.43 0.86
N GLN A 216 9.56 6.65 0.36
CA GLN A 216 8.48 7.61 0.50
C GLN A 216 8.07 8.20 -0.84
N ARG A 217 6.76 8.25 -1.06
CA ARG A 217 6.15 9.04 -2.11
C ARG A 217 6.19 10.52 -1.74
N SER A 218 6.55 11.40 -2.70
CA SER A 218 6.56 12.85 -2.51
C SER A 218 5.21 13.39 -2.03
N ALA A 219 5.25 14.42 -1.18
CA ALA A 219 4.07 15.15 -0.75
C ALA A 219 3.47 16.04 -1.84
N ILE A 220 4.28 16.43 -2.81
CA ILE A 220 3.91 17.39 -3.85
C ILE A 220 3.26 16.67 -5.03
N ASP A 221 2.08 17.12 -5.42
CA ASP A 221 1.30 16.56 -6.53
C ASP A 221 1.65 17.28 -7.85
N ASP A 222 2.92 17.57 -8.03
CA ASP A 222 3.47 18.22 -9.22
C ASP A 222 4.25 17.19 -10.05
N SER A 223 3.90 17.10 -11.33
CA SER A 223 4.45 16.13 -12.25
C SER A 223 5.96 16.23 -12.48
N GLU A 224 6.52 17.41 -12.29
CA GLU A 224 7.96 17.64 -12.49
C GLU A 224 8.78 17.32 -11.24
N THR A 225 8.17 17.45 -10.07
CA THR A 225 8.81 17.26 -8.76
C THR A 225 8.40 15.97 -8.04
N GLN A 226 7.47 15.22 -8.60
CA GLN A 226 7.03 13.94 -8.05
C GLN A 226 8.15 12.91 -8.11
N LYS A 227 8.71 12.61 -6.95
CA LYS A 227 9.85 11.72 -6.82
C LYS A 227 9.61 10.67 -5.74
N ILE A 228 10.37 9.60 -5.81
CA ILE A 228 10.47 8.61 -4.73
C ILE A 228 11.77 8.89 -3.97
N THR A 229 11.68 9.02 -2.66
CA THR A 229 12.84 9.20 -1.80
C THR A 229 13.13 7.94 -1.01
N TYR A 230 14.36 7.49 -1.08
CA TYR A 230 14.90 6.39 -0.29
C TYR A 230 15.64 6.96 0.92
N PHE A 231 15.37 6.36 2.08
CA PHE A 231 15.93 6.74 3.38
C PHE A 231 16.67 5.57 4.01
N VAL A 232 17.78 5.86 4.63
CA VAL A 232 18.54 4.90 5.44
C VAL A 232 18.89 5.53 6.78
N SER A 233 18.64 4.81 7.86
CA SER A 233 19.18 5.14 9.18
C SER A 233 19.98 3.96 9.73
N ARG A 234 21.17 4.25 10.27
CA ARG A 234 22.06 3.27 10.89
C ARG A 234 22.10 3.36 12.42
N ASP A 235 21.32 4.23 13.00
CA ASP A 235 21.35 4.63 14.40
C ASP A 235 19.94 4.71 15.03
N GLU A 236 19.08 3.76 14.68
CA GLU A 236 17.72 3.62 15.19
C GLU A 236 16.82 4.86 14.89
N GLY A 237 17.01 5.50 13.72
CA GLY A 237 16.19 6.61 13.29
C GLY A 237 16.60 7.99 13.84
N LYS A 238 17.77 8.11 14.46
CA LYS A 238 18.29 9.40 14.95
C LYS A 238 18.81 10.28 13.83
N THR A 239 19.51 9.68 12.85
CA THR A 239 19.97 10.35 11.64
C THR A 239 19.57 9.59 10.39
N TRP A 240 19.46 10.30 9.27
CA TRP A 240 18.95 9.78 8.01
C TRP A 240 19.78 10.20 6.82
N GLU A 241 20.21 9.22 6.05
CA GLU A 241 20.71 9.43 4.69
C GLU A 241 19.55 9.37 3.70
N GLN A 242 19.61 10.20 2.65
CA GLN A 242 18.54 10.31 1.67
C GLN A 242 19.10 10.17 0.25
N THR A 243 18.38 9.40 -0.58
CA THR A 243 18.67 9.28 -2.02
C THR A 243 17.38 9.49 -2.81
N LEU A 244 17.40 10.38 -3.78
CA LEU A 244 16.28 10.71 -4.62
C LEU A 244 16.32 9.87 -5.90
N PHE A 245 15.25 9.11 -6.16
CA PHE A 245 15.03 8.46 -7.45
C PHE A 245 14.34 9.44 -8.40
N ALA A 246 15.14 10.10 -9.25
CA ALA A 246 14.67 11.17 -10.10
C ALA A 246 13.70 10.73 -11.20
N ASP A 247 13.74 9.46 -11.59
CA ASP A 247 12.82 8.86 -12.56
C ASP A 247 11.58 8.22 -11.91
N GLY A 248 11.53 8.14 -10.57
CA GLY A 248 10.36 7.68 -9.85
C GLY A 248 9.17 8.61 -10.06
N ILE A 249 7.99 8.04 -10.22
CA ILE A 249 6.75 8.80 -10.34
C ILE A 249 5.94 8.75 -9.05
N HIS A 250 5.02 9.67 -8.90
CA HIS A 250 4.11 9.80 -7.77
C HIS A 250 3.21 8.57 -7.62
N SER A 251 3.72 7.53 -7.01
CA SER A 251 3.08 6.24 -6.81
C SER A 251 3.55 5.61 -5.53
N ARG A 252 2.83 4.62 -5.08
CA ARG A 252 3.17 3.80 -3.92
C ARG A 252 4.44 3.00 -4.21
N PRO A 253 5.55 3.23 -3.48
CA PRO A 253 6.72 2.38 -3.59
C PRO A 253 6.56 1.13 -2.72
N ASP A 254 7.43 0.14 -2.91
CA ASP A 254 7.60 -0.98 -2.01
C ASP A 254 9.07 -1.25 -1.72
N ILE A 255 9.35 -1.80 -0.54
CA ILE A 255 10.71 -2.17 -0.12
C ILE A 255 10.63 -3.41 0.77
N LEU A 256 11.54 -4.35 0.53
CA LEU A 256 11.62 -5.57 1.34
C LEU A 256 13.09 -6.03 1.47
N PRO A 257 13.41 -6.80 2.53
CA PRO A 257 14.70 -7.47 2.62
C PRO A 257 14.79 -8.58 1.57
N TYR A 258 15.86 -8.59 0.79
CA TYR A 258 16.10 -9.59 -0.23
C TYR A 258 17.58 -9.95 -0.27
N TYR A 259 17.91 -11.20 -0.01
CA TYR A 259 19.30 -11.68 0.14
C TYR A 259 20.21 -10.76 0.98
N GLY A 260 19.69 -10.27 2.11
CA GLY A 260 20.43 -9.45 3.08
C GLY A 260 20.64 -7.98 2.68
N LYS A 261 19.97 -7.49 1.63
CA LYS A 261 19.99 -6.10 1.22
C LYS A 261 18.58 -5.61 0.87
N PRO A 262 18.34 -4.29 0.83
CA PRO A 262 17.06 -3.73 0.36
C PRO A 262 16.83 -4.03 -1.12
N LEU A 263 15.68 -4.62 -1.43
CA LEU A 263 15.09 -4.59 -2.76
C LEU A 263 14.10 -3.44 -2.82
N ILE A 264 14.37 -2.48 -3.67
CA ILE A 264 13.61 -1.25 -3.85
C ILE A 264 12.73 -1.40 -5.09
N ILE A 265 11.43 -1.12 -4.95
CA ILE A 265 10.45 -1.31 -6.01
C ILE A 265 9.63 -0.03 -6.16
N TYR A 266 9.59 0.52 -7.36
CA TYR A 266 8.82 1.73 -7.61
C TYR A 266 8.37 1.86 -9.06
N ASN A 267 7.25 2.55 -9.26
CA ASN A 267 6.84 2.97 -10.59
C ASN A 267 7.74 4.10 -11.10
N TYR A 268 8.03 4.08 -12.38
CA TYR A 268 8.85 5.11 -13.01
C TYR A 268 8.25 5.58 -14.33
N ARG A 269 8.70 6.73 -14.80
CA ARG A 269 8.35 7.23 -16.11
C ARG A 269 9.09 6.42 -17.17
N SER A 270 8.34 5.65 -17.96
CA SER A 270 8.87 4.90 -19.08
C SER A 270 8.73 5.71 -20.37
N ASP A 271 9.74 5.66 -21.24
CA ASP A 271 9.65 6.18 -22.62
C ASP A 271 8.76 5.31 -23.52
N GLN A 272 8.36 4.13 -23.03
CA GLN A 272 7.38 3.27 -23.69
C GLN A 272 5.97 3.85 -23.52
N SER A 273 5.76 5.06 -24.01
CA SER A 273 4.42 5.65 -24.08
C SER A 273 3.57 4.82 -25.03
N HIS A 274 2.39 4.45 -24.59
CA HIS A 274 1.38 3.92 -25.51
C HIS A 274 1.01 5.04 -26.48
N GLU A 275 1.07 4.81 -27.78
CA GLU A 275 0.73 5.78 -28.83
C GLU A 275 -0.65 6.42 -28.62
N ASN A 276 -1.54 5.74 -27.91
CA ASN A 276 -2.92 6.15 -27.65
C ASN A 276 -3.15 6.82 -26.29
N PHE A 277 -2.12 6.97 -25.44
CA PHE A 277 -2.26 7.64 -24.15
C PHE A 277 -1.27 8.79 -24.06
N PRO A 278 -1.74 10.03 -23.91
CA PRO A 278 -0.86 11.16 -23.72
C PRO A 278 0.01 10.93 -22.47
N PRO A 279 1.21 11.51 -22.44
CA PRO A 279 2.08 11.44 -21.27
C PRO A 279 1.35 12.12 -20.09
N MET A 280 0.70 11.32 -19.28
CA MET A 280 -0.02 11.80 -18.11
C MET A 280 0.84 11.62 -16.87
N HIS A 281 0.73 12.59 -16.00
CA HIS A 281 1.46 12.67 -14.74
C HIS A 281 1.32 11.45 -13.83
N HIS A 282 0.35 10.59 -14.09
CA HIS A 282 0.00 9.43 -13.27
C HIS A 282 0.01 8.10 -14.03
N TYR A 283 0.56 8.05 -15.23
CA TYR A 283 0.58 6.80 -15.99
C TYR A 283 1.58 5.81 -15.39
N ARG A 284 1.08 4.81 -14.69
CA ARG A 284 1.83 3.83 -13.93
C ARG A 284 1.86 2.51 -14.69
N ASN A 285 2.64 2.43 -15.75
CA ASN A 285 2.71 1.21 -16.57
C ASN A 285 4.02 0.44 -16.40
N SER A 286 4.95 1.00 -15.66
CA SER A 286 6.28 0.43 -15.51
C SER A 286 6.73 0.41 -14.06
N VAL A 287 7.37 -0.68 -13.65
CA VAL A 287 7.90 -0.88 -12.30
C VAL A 287 9.34 -1.35 -12.39
N LYS A 288 10.24 -0.66 -11.70
CA LYS A 288 11.64 -1.04 -11.53
C LYS A 288 11.85 -1.77 -10.20
N PHE A 289 12.70 -2.78 -10.28
CA PHE A 289 13.27 -3.49 -9.13
C PHE A 289 14.76 -3.12 -9.08
N VAL A 290 15.16 -2.46 -8.01
CA VAL A 290 16.54 -2.03 -7.80
C VAL A 290 17.14 -2.81 -6.62
N TYR A 291 18.21 -3.53 -6.88
CA TYR A 291 18.93 -4.31 -5.89
C TYR A 291 20.40 -3.95 -5.96
N ASP A 292 21.02 -3.65 -4.80
CA ASP A 292 22.43 -3.23 -4.73
C ASP A 292 22.79 -2.08 -5.68
N GLY A 293 21.92 -1.09 -5.80
CA GLY A 293 22.06 0.08 -6.67
C GLY A 293 21.90 -0.19 -8.18
N LYS A 294 21.53 -1.41 -8.56
CA LYS A 294 21.35 -1.80 -9.98
C LYS A 294 19.90 -2.17 -10.26
N VAL A 295 19.40 -1.79 -11.42
CA VAL A 295 18.11 -2.29 -11.93
C VAL A 295 18.29 -3.76 -12.29
N VAL A 296 17.63 -4.63 -11.54
CA VAL A 296 17.68 -6.09 -11.73
C VAL A 296 16.48 -6.60 -12.50
N LYS A 297 15.38 -5.85 -12.47
CA LYS A 297 14.16 -6.15 -13.23
C LYS A 297 13.45 -4.87 -13.60
N ASP A 298 12.89 -4.88 -14.80
CA ASP A 298 12.01 -3.86 -15.33
C ASP A 298 10.76 -4.54 -15.87
N ILE A 299 9.59 -4.11 -15.40
CA ILE A 299 8.31 -4.70 -15.76
C ILE A 299 7.45 -3.63 -16.41
N PHE A 300 6.92 -3.97 -17.57
CA PHE A 300 5.97 -3.16 -18.29
C PHE A 300 4.64 -3.90 -18.42
N SER A 301 3.54 -3.19 -18.22
CA SER A 301 2.20 -3.68 -18.53
C SER A 301 1.48 -2.69 -19.45
N LYS A 302 0.92 -3.21 -20.52
CA LYS A 302 0.12 -2.41 -21.46
C LYS A 302 -1.05 -1.70 -20.78
N TYR A 303 -1.61 -2.31 -19.75
CA TYR A 303 -2.81 -1.81 -19.06
C TYR A 303 -2.52 -1.04 -17.78
N GLY A 304 -1.27 -0.97 -17.36
CA GLY A 304 -0.83 -0.33 -16.14
C GLY A 304 -0.48 -1.31 -15.03
N ILE A 305 0.33 -0.86 -14.10
CA ILE A 305 0.61 -1.52 -12.83
C ILE A 305 0.40 -0.45 -11.76
N VAL A 306 -0.83 -0.40 -11.28
CA VAL A 306 -1.25 0.56 -10.28
C VAL A 306 -1.35 -0.18 -8.96
N GLU A 307 -0.92 0.44 -7.88
CA GLU A 307 -0.98 -0.17 -6.56
C GLU A 307 -0.40 -1.60 -6.56
N HIS A 308 0.74 -1.77 -6.04
CA HIS A 308 1.40 -3.07 -5.97
C HIS A 308 1.92 -3.36 -4.57
N GLU A 309 1.98 -4.64 -4.25
CA GLU A 309 2.58 -5.17 -3.05
C GLU A 309 3.39 -6.40 -3.43
N THR A 310 4.65 -6.46 -2.99
CA THR A 310 5.53 -7.58 -3.28
C THR A 310 5.70 -8.45 -2.04
N VAL A 311 5.61 -9.76 -2.23
CA VAL A 311 5.85 -10.78 -1.20
C VAL A 311 7.02 -11.66 -1.61
N ASP A 312 7.95 -11.87 -0.68
CA ASP A 312 9.01 -12.85 -0.82
C ASP A 312 8.54 -14.20 -0.26
N ILE A 313 8.58 -15.22 -1.09
CA ILE A 313 8.26 -16.60 -0.75
C ILE A 313 9.51 -17.45 -0.92
N CYS A 314 10.33 -17.49 0.11
CA CYS A 314 11.56 -18.29 0.13
C CYS A 314 12.55 -17.96 -1.00
N GLY A 315 12.66 -16.69 -1.36
CA GLY A 315 13.53 -16.21 -2.45
C GLY A 315 12.81 -16.00 -3.78
N ASP A 316 11.63 -16.56 -3.93
CA ASP A 316 10.76 -16.29 -5.09
C ASP A 316 9.88 -15.07 -4.82
N LEU A 317 9.87 -14.13 -5.75
CA LEU A 317 9.08 -12.91 -5.61
C LEU A 317 7.72 -13.02 -6.33
N TYR A 318 6.69 -12.64 -5.62
CA TYR A 318 5.34 -12.51 -6.15
C TYR A 318 4.84 -11.08 -5.95
N MET A 319 4.24 -10.50 -6.96
CA MET A 319 3.63 -9.18 -6.89
C MET A 319 2.12 -9.29 -7.06
N ILE A 320 1.39 -8.76 -6.10
CA ILE A 320 -0.03 -8.48 -6.23
C ILE A 320 -0.15 -7.06 -6.74
N TYR A 321 -0.91 -6.86 -7.79
CA TYR A 321 -1.01 -5.57 -8.44
C TYR A 321 -2.36 -5.39 -9.13
N SER A 322 -2.76 -4.16 -9.27
CA SER A 322 -3.89 -3.79 -10.10
C SER A 322 -3.42 -3.60 -11.53
N ASP A 323 -3.92 -4.47 -12.42
CA ASP A 323 -3.66 -4.41 -13.85
C ASP A 323 -4.83 -3.73 -14.53
N THR A 324 -4.77 -2.42 -14.58
CA THR A 324 -5.81 -1.67 -15.23
C THR A 324 -5.29 -0.46 -15.93
N ALA A 325 -5.94 -0.15 -17.01
CA ALA A 325 -5.88 1.20 -17.51
C ALA A 325 -6.30 2.17 -16.40
N GLN A 326 -5.38 2.99 -15.92
CA GLN A 326 -5.70 4.17 -15.10
C GLN A 326 -6.81 5.03 -15.72
N ALA A 327 -7.08 4.83 -17.01
CA ALA A 327 -8.22 5.37 -17.69
C ALA A 327 -9.53 5.21 -16.91
N LEU A 328 -9.73 4.09 -16.22
CA LEU A 328 -10.94 3.90 -15.41
C LEU A 328 -10.94 4.71 -14.12
N MET A 329 -9.84 4.85 -13.44
CA MET A 329 -9.72 5.72 -12.26
C MET A 329 -10.03 7.19 -12.61
N TYR A 330 -9.85 7.57 -13.87
CA TYR A 330 -10.07 8.93 -14.36
C TYR A 330 -11.27 9.09 -15.30
N GLN A 331 -12.06 8.05 -15.53
CA GLN A 331 -13.25 8.14 -16.40
C GLN A 331 -14.24 9.20 -15.97
N ASN A 332 -14.35 9.45 -14.68
CA ASN A 332 -15.19 10.51 -14.13
C ASN A 332 -14.48 11.86 -14.02
N ASN A 333 -13.21 11.92 -14.38
CA ASN A 333 -12.46 13.16 -14.34
C ASN A 333 -12.71 13.96 -15.64
N ALA A 334 -13.25 15.17 -15.52
CA ALA A 334 -13.51 16.07 -16.64
C ALA A 334 -12.31 16.24 -17.61
N CYS A 335 -11.11 16.15 -17.07
CA CYS A 335 -9.86 16.28 -17.81
C CYS A 335 -9.64 15.18 -18.90
N TRP A 336 -10.26 14.02 -18.78
CA TRP A 336 -10.21 12.98 -19.82
C TRP A 336 -11.17 13.27 -20.97
N LYS A 337 -12.37 13.75 -20.65
CA LYS A 337 -13.36 14.17 -21.64
C LYS A 337 -12.86 15.35 -22.46
N GLU A 338 -12.18 16.30 -21.82
CA GLU A 338 -11.59 17.46 -22.49
C GLU A 338 -10.46 17.10 -23.45
N ARG A 339 -9.81 15.94 -23.26
CA ARG A 339 -8.72 15.45 -24.12
C ARG A 339 -9.17 14.50 -25.22
N GLY A 340 -10.46 14.28 -25.37
CA GLY A 340 -11.03 13.43 -26.44
C GLY A 340 -10.71 11.95 -26.30
N LEU A 341 -10.33 11.49 -25.12
CA LEU A 341 -10.10 10.09 -24.85
C LEU A 341 -11.43 9.40 -24.55
N GLU A 342 -12.06 8.83 -25.57
CA GLU A 342 -13.20 7.94 -25.40
C GLU A 342 -12.73 6.61 -24.83
N VAL A 343 -13.24 6.29 -23.67
CA VAL A 343 -13.07 4.97 -23.09
C VAL A 343 -14.14 4.09 -23.71
N GLU A 344 -13.74 3.17 -24.58
CA GLU A 344 -14.65 2.21 -25.21
C GLU A 344 -15.53 1.52 -24.17
N ASN A 345 -16.83 1.61 -24.39
CA ASN A 345 -17.93 0.93 -23.74
C ASN A 345 -17.67 0.15 -22.46
N GLY A 346 -18.21 0.63 -21.35
CA GLY A 346 -18.05 0.19 -19.96
C GLY A 346 -18.24 -1.29 -19.60
N LYS A 347 -18.21 -2.21 -20.53
CA LYS A 347 -18.33 -3.65 -20.28
C LYS A 347 -17.00 -4.43 -20.26
N GLU A 348 -15.90 -3.85 -20.70
CA GLU A 348 -14.61 -4.55 -20.79
C GLU A 348 -13.58 -4.10 -19.75
N LYS A 349 -13.97 -3.33 -18.73
CA LYS A 349 -13.04 -2.53 -17.92
C LYS A 349 -13.19 -2.73 -16.43
N SER A 350 -13.24 -3.97 -15.99
CA SER A 350 -12.98 -4.27 -14.60
C SER A 350 -11.48 -4.14 -14.32
N ASN A 351 -11.12 -3.45 -13.26
CA ASN A 351 -9.78 -3.48 -12.72
C ASN A 351 -9.46 -4.91 -12.27
N TRP A 352 -8.47 -5.51 -12.87
CA TRP A 352 -8.05 -6.85 -12.50
C TRP A 352 -6.97 -6.79 -11.45
N VAL A 353 -7.24 -7.33 -10.29
CA VAL A 353 -6.20 -7.58 -9.31
C VAL A 353 -5.56 -8.91 -9.66
N LYS A 354 -4.27 -8.88 -9.88
CA LYS A 354 -3.50 -10.04 -10.33
C LYS A 354 -2.40 -10.40 -9.35
N LEU A 355 -2.13 -11.68 -9.27
CA LEU A 355 -0.89 -12.23 -8.74
C LEU A 355 0.05 -12.51 -9.91
N GLY A 356 1.22 -11.90 -9.91
CA GLY A 356 2.28 -12.16 -10.87
C GLY A 356 3.51 -12.74 -10.19
N TYR A 357 4.11 -13.78 -10.77
CA TYR A 357 5.43 -14.26 -10.41
C TYR A 357 6.49 -13.38 -11.07
N ILE A 358 7.52 -13.02 -10.30
CA ILE A 358 8.61 -12.17 -10.75
C ILE A 358 9.91 -12.93 -10.56
N LYS A 359 10.54 -13.27 -11.67
CA LYS A 359 11.90 -13.76 -11.63
C LYS A 359 12.86 -12.57 -11.71
N VAL A 360 13.58 -12.33 -10.63
CA VAL A 360 14.59 -11.27 -10.52
C VAL A 360 15.95 -11.81 -10.87
#